data_450a53f99e8d276f3c234ee17ac999e7
#
_entry.id   450a53f99e8d276f3c234ee17ac999e7
#
_cell.length_a   1.000
_cell.length_b   1.000
_cell.length_c   1.000
_cell.angle_alpha   90.00
_cell.angle_beta   90.00
_cell.angle_gamma   90.00
#
_symmetry.space_group_name_H-M   'P 1'
#
loop_
_entity.id
_entity.type
_entity.pdbx_description
1 polymer ?
#
loop_
_entity_poly.entity_id
_entity_poly.type
_entity_poly.pdbx_seq_one_letter_code
_entity_poly.pdbx_strand_id
1 'polypeptide(L)'
;MEQGMNDMQGNMMNSNMEETMMPYYNYTGYTTYDGHFTQDYDFVRALKYDNVMIDGYKVNTATNDKDVSTSKKVNDTMVDMNKDGQVVNITFDTKADTVSKAMFKEAHMSNHMSDEGQTENGSYMTYETNNGMYTAHFDEQGYLMKVMIS
;
A
#
# COMPACT_ATOMS: atom_id res chain seq x y z
N MET A 1 -33.39 3.46 0.28
CA MET A 1 -33.09 2.58 0.23
C MET A 1 -33.09 2.32 -0.01
N GLU A 2 -32.58 2.61 0.39
CA GLU A 2 -32.18 1.72 0.36
C GLU A 2 -32.09 1.60 0.36
N GLN A 3 -31.88 2.17 0.91
CA GLN A 3 -31.52 1.47 1.07
C GLN A 3 -31.27 1.45 1.05
N GLY A 4 -31.23 2.09 1.16
CA GLY A 4 -30.79 1.44 1.35
C GLY A 4 -30.58 1.51 1.08
N MET A 5 -30.18 1.74 1.45
CA MET A 5 -29.87 1.09 1.32
C MET A 5 -30.08 0.69 1.26
N ASN A 6 -30.03 0.87 1.64
CA ASN A 6 -29.97 -0.04 1.58
C ASN A 6 -30.11 -0.44 1.51
N ASP A 7 -30.00 -0.48 1.83
CA ASP A 7 -29.88 -1.39 1.76
C ASP A 7 -29.78 -1.64 1.61
N MET A 8 -29.64 -1.59 1.69
CA MET A 8 -29.31 -2.37 1.63
C MET A 8 -29.40 -2.77 1.65
N GLN A 9 -29.45 -2.99 1.86
CA GLN A 9 -29.41 -3.84 1.91
C GLN A 9 -29.32 -4.48 2.14
N GLY A 10 -29.12 -4.78 2.27
CA GLY A 10 -28.91 -5.55 2.76
C GLY A 10 -28.61 -6.18 2.52
N ASN A 11 -28.29 -6.71 2.61
CA ASN A 11 -27.73 -7.30 2.56
C ASN A 11 -27.30 -7.59 2.04
N MET A 12 -27.33 -7.76 1.81
CA MET A 12 -26.53 -8.35 1.29
C MET A 12 -25.55 -8.70 1.81
N MET A 13 -25.42 -9.07 2.51
CA MET A 13 -24.45 -9.10 2.77
C MET A 13 -23.46 -9.92 2.64
N ASN A 14 -22.66 -9.94 2.65
CA ASN A 14 -21.71 -10.93 2.22
C ASN A 14 -20.32 -10.36 2.40
N SER A 15 -19.24 -11.14 2.23
CA SER A 15 -17.88 -10.67 2.49
C SER A 15 -17.46 -9.55 1.54
N ASN A 16 -17.92 -9.59 0.30
CA ASN A 16 -17.59 -8.55 -0.67
C ASN A 16 -18.14 -7.20 -0.24
N MET A 17 -19.32 -7.21 0.33
CA MET A 17 -19.93 -5.98 0.82
C MET A 17 -19.14 -5.42 1.99
N GLU A 18 -18.66 -6.29 2.87
CA GLU A 18 -17.85 -5.87 4.00
C GLU A 18 -16.56 -5.22 3.52
N GLU A 19 -15.92 -5.79 2.51
CA GLU A 19 -14.70 -5.23 1.97
C GLU A 19 -14.91 -3.82 1.42
N THR A 20 -16.01 -3.59 0.72
CA THR A 20 -16.26 -2.28 0.15
C THR A 20 -16.63 -1.24 1.20
N MET A 21 -17.03 -1.68 2.38
CA MET A 21 -17.35 -0.75 3.48
C MET A 21 -16.13 -0.37 4.30
N MET A 22 -15.02 -1.11 4.15
CA MET A 22 -13.77 -0.79 4.83
C MET A 22 -12.98 0.24 4.02
N PRO A 23 -12.09 1.01 4.66
CA PRO A 23 -11.18 1.86 3.90
C PRO A 23 -10.50 1.05 2.80
N TYR A 24 -10.56 1.57 1.59
CA TYR A 24 -10.14 0.81 0.41
C TYR A 24 -9.53 1.75 -0.61
N TYR A 25 -8.48 1.31 -1.27
CA TYR A 25 -7.83 2.09 -2.31
C TYR A 25 -7.33 1.15 -3.40
N ASN A 26 -7.59 1.49 -4.64
CA ASN A 26 -7.12 0.71 -5.78
C ASN A 26 -6.46 1.66 -6.77
N TYR A 27 -5.15 1.51 -6.96
CA TYR A 27 -4.41 2.28 -7.95
C TYR A 27 -4.23 1.42 -9.19
N THR A 28 -4.50 2.00 -10.36
CA THR A 28 -4.34 1.30 -11.64
C THR A 28 -3.44 2.12 -12.55
N GLY A 29 -2.40 1.49 -13.08
CA GLY A 29 -1.49 2.13 -14.03
C GLY A 29 -0.09 2.30 -13.48
N TYR A 30 0.62 3.26 -14.07
CA TYR A 30 2.03 3.51 -13.72
C TYR A 30 2.13 4.40 -12.51
N THR A 31 2.71 3.88 -11.43
CA THR A 31 2.88 4.63 -10.19
C THR A 31 3.90 5.76 -10.34
N THR A 32 4.78 5.67 -11.34
CA THR A 32 5.75 6.74 -11.62
C THR A 32 5.15 7.90 -12.39
N TYR A 33 3.86 7.81 -12.79
CA TYR A 33 3.18 8.92 -13.42
C TYR A 33 3.12 10.12 -12.47
N ASP A 34 2.87 9.86 -11.20
CA ASP A 34 2.84 10.88 -10.14
C ASP A 34 3.01 10.14 -8.83
N GLY A 35 3.56 10.79 -7.83
CA GLY A 35 3.72 10.19 -6.51
C GLY A 35 2.74 10.72 -5.48
N HIS A 36 1.92 11.70 -5.84
CA HIS A 36 1.08 12.40 -4.85
C HIS A 36 -0.04 11.54 -4.29
N PHE A 37 -0.42 10.45 -4.99
CA PHE A 37 -1.45 9.57 -4.44
C PHE A 37 -1.03 8.95 -3.12
N THR A 38 0.28 8.86 -2.85
CA THR A 38 0.76 8.32 -1.57
C THR A 38 0.41 9.23 -0.40
N GLN A 39 -0.04 10.45 -0.66
CA GLN A 39 -0.46 11.41 0.36
C GLN A 39 -1.99 11.44 0.52
N ASP A 40 -2.73 10.76 -0.35
CA ASP A 40 -4.19 10.77 -0.28
C ASP A 40 -4.66 10.13 1.01
N TYR A 41 -5.64 10.78 1.65
CA TYR A 41 -6.21 10.29 2.89
C TYR A 41 -6.73 8.86 2.75
N ASP A 42 -7.40 8.57 1.63
CA ASP A 42 -7.97 7.23 1.40
C ASP A 42 -6.88 6.18 1.24
N PHE A 43 -5.76 6.53 0.60
CA PHE A 43 -4.63 5.63 0.45
C PHE A 43 -4.02 5.29 1.81
N VAL A 44 -3.78 6.32 2.62
CA VAL A 44 -3.17 6.16 3.94
C VAL A 44 -4.05 5.31 4.85
N ARG A 45 -5.35 5.54 4.83
CA ARG A 45 -6.28 4.75 5.64
C ARG A 45 -6.36 3.32 5.15
N ALA A 46 -6.41 3.12 3.84
CA ALA A 46 -6.46 1.77 3.28
C ALA A 46 -5.22 0.97 3.63
N LEU A 47 -4.05 1.63 3.68
CA LEU A 47 -2.82 0.97 4.12
C LEU A 47 -2.96 0.42 5.54
N LYS A 48 -3.51 1.22 6.44
CA LYS A 48 -3.68 0.80 7.83
C LYS A 48 -4.52 -0.46 7.94
N TYR A 49 -5.51 -0.61 7.09
CA TYR A 49 -6.42 -1.75 7.11
C TYR A 49 -6.00 -2.85 6.15
N ASP A 50 -4.78 -2.79 5.60
CA ASP A 50 -4.23 -3.79 4.69
C ASP A 50 -5.12 -3.98 3.46
N ASN A 51 -5.65 -2.88 2.94
CA ASN A 51 -6.67 -2.94 1.90
C ASN A 51 -6.33 -2.05 0.70
N VAL A 52 -5.04 -2.00 0.34
CA VAL A 52 -4.57 -1.31 -0.86
C VAL A 52 -4.33 -2.33 -1.95
N MET A 53 -4.86 -2.04 -3.14
CA MET A 53 -4.58 -2.82 -4.33
C MET A 53 -3.81 -1.95 -5.32
N ILE A 54 -2.82 -2.54 -5.96
CA ILE A 54 -2.08 -1.90 -7.04
C ILE A 54 -2.23 -2.81 -8.26
N ASP A 55 -2.86 -2.31 -9.31
CA ASP A 55 -3.10 -3.04 -10.56
C ASP A 55 -3.77 -4.40 -10.30
N GLY A 56 -4.69 -4.44 -9.33
CA GLY A 56 -5.44 -5.64 -9.02
C GLY A 56 -4.77 -6.59 -8.03
N TYR A 57 -3.57 -6.26 -7.56
CA TYR A 57 -2.84 -7.11 -6.61
C TYR A 57 -2.88 -6.52 -5.22
N LYS A 58 -3.06 -7.38 -4.24
CA LYS A 58 -3.09 -7.00 -2.82
C LYS A 58 -2.26 -8.00 -2.03
N VAL A 59 -1.49 -7.50 -1.07
CA VAL A 59 -0.69 -8.37 -0.20
C VAL A 59 -1.62 -9.23 0.64
N ASN A 60 -1.33 -10.54 0.67
CA ASN A 60 -2.06 -11.49 1.51
C ASN A 60 -1.36 -11.54 2.86
N THR A 61 -1.88 -10.79 3.83
CA THR A 61 -1.27 -10.72 5.15
C THR A 61 -1.56 -11.95 6.01
N ALA A 62 -2.47 -12.82 5.56
CA ALA A 62 -2.85 -14.00 6.32
C ALA A 62 -1.97 -15.21 6.07
N THR A 63 -1.15 -15.19 5.00
CA THR A 63 -0.31 -16.35 4.72
C THR A 63 0.86 -16.44 5.69
N ASN A 64 1.23 -17.65 6.06
CA ASN A 64 2.38 -17.92 6.93
C ASN A 64 3.68 -18.01 6.14
N ASP A 65 3.59 -18.31 4.84
CA ASP A 65 4.76 -18.46 3.98
C ASP A 65 5.06 -17.11 3.32
N LYS A 66 6.06 -16.43 3.84
CA LYS A 66 6.47 -15.11 3.34
C LYS A 66 7.66 -15.18 2.39
N ASP A 67 8.15 -16.38 2.10
CA ASP A 67 9.31 -16.54 1.21
C ASP A 67 8.90 -16.27 -0.23
N VAL A 68 9.72 -15.48 -0.92
CA VAL A 68 9.45 -15.13 -2.31
C VAL A 68 9.91 -16.27 -3.20
N SER A 69 8.99 -16.80 -3.99
CA SER A 69 9.28 -17.86 -4.97
C SER A 69 9.37 -17.28 -6.37
N THR A 70 8.45 -16.35 -6.71
CA THR A 70 8.44 -15.73 -8.02
C THR A 70 8.15 -14.25 -7.87
N SER A 71 8.57 -13.47 -8.86
CA SER A 71 8.30 -12.05 -8.91
C SER A 71 7.77 -11.70 -10.30
N LYS A 72 6.88 -10.73 -10.36
CA LYS A 72 6.23 -10.34 -11.59
C LYS A 72 6.14 -8.83 -11.61
N LYS A 73 6.49 -8.23 -12.75
CA LYS A 73 6.40 -6.78 -12.88
C LYS A 73 5.13 -6.42 -13.64
N VAL A 74 4.32 -5.57 -13.05
CA VAL A 74 3.08 -5.08 -13.65
C VAL A 74 3.19 -3.56 -13.69
N ASN A 75 3.34 -2.99 -14.87
CA ASN A 75 3.65 -1.57 -15.05
C ASN A 75 4.95 -1.26 -14.29
N ASP A 76 4.90 -0.39 -13.28
CA ASP A 76 6.06 -0.02 -12.45
C ASP A 76 6.08 -0.74 -11.12
N THR A 77 5.24 -1.74 -10.94
CA THR A 77 5.04 -2.39 -9.66
C THR A 77 5.59 -3.80 -9.72
N MET A 78 6.39 -4.14 -8.71
CA MET A 78 6.92 -5.50 -8.57
C MET A 78 6.03 -6.25 -7.57
N VAL A 79 5.49 -7.37 -8.01
CA VAL A 79 4.62 -8.21 -7.19
C VAL A 79 5.39 -9.49 -6.88
N ASP A 80 5.67 -9.71 -5.60
CA ASP A 80 6.40 -10.90 -5.14
C ASP A 80 5.40 -11.91 -4.58
N MET A 81 5.52 -13.16 -5.01
CA MET A 81 4.59 -14.22 -4.60
C MET A 81 5.36 -15.39 -4.01
N ASN A 82 4.72 -16.09 -3.08
CA ASN A 82 5.28 -17.31 -2.52
C ASN A 82 5.02 -18.49 -3.47
N LYS A 83 5.41 -19.69 -3.05
CA LYS A 83 5.28 -20.89 -3.90
C LYS A 83 3.83 -21.25 -4.20
N ASP A 84 2.90 -20.76 -3.39
CA ASP A 84 1.46 -21.03 -3.58
C ASP A 84 0.78 -19.93 -4.39
N GLY A 85 1.55 -18.98 -4.92
CA GLY A 85 1.00 -17.90 -5.73
C GLY A 85 0.36 -16.78 -4.93
N GLN A 86 0.55 -16.76 -3.61
CA GLN A 86 0.02 -15.70 -2.77
C GLN A 86 0.96 -14.51 -2.77
N VAL A 87 0.42 -13.30 -2.84
CA VAL A 87 1.21 -12.07 -2.88
C VAL A 87 1.73 -11.77 -1.48
N VAL A 88 3.05 -11.68 -1.34
CA VAL A 88 3.68 -11.41 -0.04
C VAL A 88 4.30 -10.02 0.04
N ASN A 89 4.69 -9.44 -1.09
CA ASN A 89 5.21 -8.07 -1.14
C ASN A 89 4.73 -7.38 -2.41
N ILE A 90 4.49 -6.09 -2.30
CA ILE A 90 4.25 -5.24 -3.47
C ILE A 90 5.17 -4.03 -3.32
N THR A 91 6.03 -3.80 -4.31
CA THR A 91 6.95 -2.66 -4.32
C THR A 91 6.66 -1.82 -5.55
N PHE A 92 6.40 -0.54 -5.35
CA PHE A 92 6.18 0.34 -6.49
C PHE A 92 7.06 1.57 -6.39
N ASP A 93 7.53 2.03 -7.55
CA ASP A 93 8.33 3.24 -7.65
C ASP A 93 7.40 4.44 -7.80
N THR A 94 7.87 5.61 -7.38
CA THR A 94 7.12 6.85 -7.54
C THR A 94 7.93 7.81 -8.38
N LYS A 95 7.26 8.86 -8.88
CA LYS A 95 7.92 9.86 -9.71
C LYS A 95 8.95 10.62 -8.87
N ALA A 96 10.16 10.79 -9.44
CA ALA A 96 11.25 11.47 -8.76
C ALA A 96 10.90 12.91 -8.41
N ASP A 97 11.45 13.39 -7.30
CA ASP A 97 11.38 14.80 -6.90
C ASP A 97 9.93 15.31 -6.73
N THR A 98 9.01 14.44 -6.35
CA THR A 98 7.58 14.79 -6.28
C THR A 98 7.10 14.90 -4.85
N VAL A 99 7.41 13.91 -4.01
CA VAL A 99 6.92 13.86 -2.62
C VAL A 99 8.12 13.91 -1.70
N SER A 100 8.21 14.96 -0.91
CA SER A 100 9.30 15.10 0.06
C SER A 100 9.04 14.21 1.26
N LYS A 101 10.12 13.90 2.01
CA LYS A 101 10.02 13.13 3.24
C LYS A 101 9.08 13.79 4.24
N ALA A 102 9.15 15.13 4.36
CA ALA A 102 8.28 15.86 5.26
C ALA A 102 6.81 15.74 4.86
N MET A 103 6.52 15.85 3.57
CA MET A 103 5.16 15.69 3.06
C MET A 103 4.61 14.30 3.32
N PHE A 104 5.44 13.28 3.06
CA PHE A 104 5.03 11.90 3.30
C PHE A 104 4.78 11.66 4.79
N LYS A 105 5.69 12.11 5.63
CA LYS A 105 5.58 11.91 7.07
C LYS A 105 4.33 12.56 7.63
N GLU A 106 4.01 13.75 7.15
CA GLU A 106 2.80 14.45 7.60
C GLU A 106 1.55 13.70 7.17
N ALA A 107 1.50 13.25 5.92
CA ALA A 107 0.34 12.54 5.40
C ALA A 107 0.10 11.21 6.13
N HIS A 108 1.16 10.57 6.60
CA HIS A 108 1.09 9.26 7.25
C HIS A 108 1.14 9.34 8.77
N MET A 109 0.91 10.52 9.33
CA MET A 109 1.05 10.76 10.76
C MET A 109 0.08 9.92 11.59
N SER A 110 -1.06 9.56 11.03
CA SER A 110 -2.06 8.75 11.72
C SER A 110 -1.66 7.26 11.82
N ASN A 111 -0.67 6.83 11.06
CA ASN A 111 -0.19 5.46 11.13
C ASN A 111 1.05 5.40 12.02
N HIS A 112 1.30 4.23 12.59
CA HIS A 112 2.38 4.06 13.55
C HIS A 112 3.70 3.81 12.83
N MET A 113 4.65 4.74 12.98
CA MET A 113 6.00 4.55 12.46
C MET A 113 6.77 3.66 13.44
N SER A 114 7.20 2.49 12.99
CA SER A 114 7.89 1.52 13.84
C SER A 114 9.40 1.59 13.70
N ASP A 115 9.90 2.16 12.61
CA ASP A 115 11.34 2.23 12.38
C ASP A 115 11.65 3.33 11.38
N GLU A 116 12.85 3.92 11.51
CA GLU A 116 13.36 4.84 10.51
C GLU A 116 14.87 4.83 10.59
N GLY A 117 15.51 5.11 9.47
CA GLY A 117 16.97 5.07 9.46
C GLY A 117 17.54 5.57 8.15
N GLN A 118 18.85 5.40 8.03
CA GLN A 118 19.59 5.83 6.86
C GLN A 118 19.97 4.62 6.05
N THR A 119 19.99 4.79 4.73
CA THR A 119 20.53 3.80 3.81
C THR A 119 21.78 4.40 3.17
N GLU A 120 22.45 3.59 2.36
CA GLU A 120 23.64 4.06 1.65
C GLU A 120 23.33 5.28 0.79
N ASN A 121 22.15 5.30 0.18
CA ASN A 121 21.78 6.31 -0.80
C ASN A 121 20.56 7.13 -0.39
N GLY A 122 20.26 7.20 0.91
CA GLY A 122 19.11 7.97 1.35
C GLY A 122 18.63 7.56 2.72
N SER A 123 17.33 7.40 2.87
CA SER A 123 16.73 7.04 4.15
C SER A 123 15.44 6.25 3.94
N TYR A 124 14.91 5.70 5.04
CA TYR A 124 13.65 4.94 4.98
C TYR A 124 12.83 5.19 6.24
N MET A 125 11.52 4.96 6.10
CA MET A 125 10.58 4.96 7.22
C MET A 125 9.66 3.76 7.07
N THR A 126 9.50 2.98 8.13
CA THR A 126 8.63 1.80 8.17
C THR A 126 7.45 2.08 9.08
N TYR A 127 6.26 1.74 8.60
CA TYR A 127 5.01 1.92 9.33
C TYR A 127 4.33 0.58 9.50
N GLU A 128 3.70 0.39 10.66
CA GLU A 128 2.92 -0.82 10.94
C GLU A 128 1.48 -0.62 10.50
N THR A 129 0.90 -1.69 9.96
CA THR A 129 -0.52 -1.73 9.65
C THR A 129 -1.19 -2.74 10.58
N ASN A 130 -2.48 -3.02 10.37
CA ASN A 130 -3.17 -3.96 11.26
C ASN A 130 -2.54 -5.35 11.23
N ASN A 131 -2.09 -5.82 10.07
CA ASN A 131 -1.54 -7.18 9.95
C ASN A 131 -0.22 -7.23 9.20
N GLY A 132 0.34 -6.10 8.80
CA GLY A 132 1.57 -6.06 8.02
C GLY A 132 2.33 -4.77 8.25
N MET A 133 3.03 -4.33 7.21
CA MET A 133 3.81 -3.11 7.28
C MET A 133 4.03 -2.53 5.89
N TYR A 134 4.47 -1.29 5.82
CA TYR A 134 4.96 -0.71 4.57
C TYR A 134 6.17 0.17 4.88
N THR A 135 7.10 0.23 3.92
CA THR A 135 8.32 0.99 4.06
C THR A 135 8.46 1.95 2.89
N ALA A 136 8.68 3.21 3.22
CA ALA A 136 8.93 4.26 2.23
C ALA A 136 10.42 4.52 2.17
N HIS A 137 10.98 4.55 0.96
CA HIS A 137 12.39 4.84 0.73
C HIS A 137 12.54 6.19 0.08
N PHE A 138 13.49 6.98 0.57
CA PHE A 138 13.75 8.35 0.12
C PHE A 138 15.17 8.45 -0.41
N ASP A 139 15.37 9.29 -1.43
CA ASP A 139 16.68 9.48 -2.01
C ASP A 139 17.53 10.43 -1.15
N GLU A 140 18.75 10.75 -1.63
CA GLU A 140 19.68 11.60 -0.90
C GLU A 140 19.15 13.00 -0.69
N GLN A 141 18.30 13.47 -1.58
CA GLN A 141 17.72 14.80 -1.47
C GLN A 141 16.44 14.79 -0.61
N GLY A 142 16.01 13.63 -0.15
CA GLY A 142 14.84 13.51 0.72
C GLY A 142 13.52 13.39 -0.01
N TYR A 143 13.53 12.88 -1.24
CA TYR A 143 12.31 12.65 -2.01
C TYR A 143 11.97 11.17 -2.09
N LEU A 144 10.69 10.88 -2.06
CA LEU A 144 10.19 9.50 -2.12
C LEU A 144 10.62 8.85 -3.42
N MET A 145 11.19 7.64 -3.32
CA MET A 145 11.61 6.85 -4.47
C MET A 145 10.68 5.67 -4.70
N LYS A 146 10.32 4.97 -3.64
CA LYS A 146 9.50 3.76 -3.75
C LYS A 146 8.87 3.43 -2.41
N VAL A 147 7.83 2.60 -2.47
CA VAL A 147 7.13 2.11 -1.28
C VAL A 147 6.99 0.60 -1.43
N MET A 148 7.31 -0.13 -0.36
CA MET A 148 7.12 -1.57 -0.31
C MET A 148 6.06 -1.90 0.73
N ILE A 149 5.03 -2.63 0.32
CA ILE A 149 3.97 -3.10 1.20
C ILE A 149 4.18 -4.59 1.45
N SER A 150 4.13 -5.00 2.70
CA SER A 150 4.32 -6.43 3.02
C SER A 150 3.47 -6.88 4.19
#